data_01e40dd3bcf882f0d318f506fa1ce125
#
_entry.id   01e40dd3bcf882f0d318f506fa1ce125
#
_cell.length_a   1.000
_cell.length_b   1.000
_cell.length_c   1.000
_cell.angle_alpha   90.00
_cell.angle_beta   90.00
_cell.angle_gamma   90.00
#
_symmetry.space_group_name_H-M   'P 1'
#
loop_
_entity.id
_entity.type
_entity.pdbx_description
1 polymer ?
#
loop_
_entity_poly.entity_id
_entity_poly.type
_entity_poly.pdbx_seq_one_letter_code
_entity_poly.pdbx_strand_id
1 'polypeptide(L)'
;MACPEVEFRDLGLMEYKAAWDYQTSLFQPTIDQKIYNRKNPNAQKQTNNYLLFCEHPHVYTLGTSGAKEHLLISESILKNIGATYHKINRGGDITYHGPGQLVAYPIFDLDYFFSDIHKYLRFLEESVILTLKEYGITGGRIDGLTGVWVGVDSANPRKICALGVKSSRWVTMHGIGFNVNTDLSYFDAIVPCGIKDKAVTSIKNELGKAVDFNEVKERLKVNLSNVFDFNYV
;
A
#
# COMPACT_ATOMS: atom_id res chain seq x y z
N MET A 1 -25.08 11.31 -4.25
CA MET A 1 -24.74 10.70 -2.96
C MET A 1 -23.91 11.72 -2.19
N ALA A 2 -23.95 11.74 -0.87
CA ALA A 2 -23.02 12.58 -0.10
C ALA A 2 -21.58 12.11 -0.36
N CYS A 3 -20.61 13.04 -0.32
CA CYS A 3 -19.19 12.72 -0.44
C CYS A 3 -18.80 11.77 0.71
N PRO A 4 -18.09 10.66 0.44
CA PRO A 4 -17.69 9.74 1.50
C PRO A 4 -16.82 10.43 2.55
N GLU A 5 -16.95 10.00 3.80
CA GLU A 5 -16.10 10.44 4.91
C GLU A 5 -15.07 9.37 5.24
N VAL A 6 -13.82 9.80 5.49
CA VAL A 6 -12.69 8.92 5.79
C VAL A 6 -11.96 9.44 7.03
N GLU A 7 -11.86 8.60 8.05
CA GLU A 7 -11.05 8.88 9.22
C GLU A 7 -9.57 8.59 8.93
N PHE A 8 -8.73 9.61 9.07
CA PHE A 8 -7.28 9.48 8.90
C PHE A 8 -6.58 9.16 10.21
N ARG A 9 -5.66 8.20 10.20
CA ARG A 9 -4.81 7.85 11.34
C ARG A 9 -3.36 7.67 10.90
N ASP A 10 -2.45 8.45 11.47
CA ASP A 10 -1.01 8.20 11.35
C ASP A 10 -0.56 7.33 12.53
N LEU A 11 -0.09 6.11 12.24
CA LEU A 11 0.32 5.13 13.25
C LEU A 11 1.83 5.22 13.55
N GLY A 12 2.55 6.10 12.86
CA GLY A 12 4.01 6.22 13.00
C GLY A 12 4.75 4.93 12.65
N LEU A 13 5.86 4.67 13.33
CA LEU A 13 6.62 3.42 13.21
C LEU A 13 5.92 2.32 14.02
N MET A 14 5.37 1.32 13.34
CA MET A 14 4.60 0.24 13.96
C MET A 14 5.03 -1.13 13.44
N GLU A 15 5.17 -2.11 14.33
CA GLU A 15 5.42 -3.51 13.98
C GLU A 15 4.34 -4.03 13.03
N TYR A 16 4.77 -4.79 12.00
CA TYR A 16 3.87 -5.24 10.93
C TYR A 16 2.67 -6.05 11.46
N LYS A 17 2.93 -6.98 12.39
CA LYS A 17 1.86 -7.81 12.95
C LYS A 17 0.84 -6.98 13.72
N ALA A 18 1.30 -5.97 14.49
CA ALA A 18 0.42 -5.06 15.21
C ALA A 18 -0.43 -4.22 14.25
N ALA A 19 0.17 -3.70 13.18
CA ALA A 19 -0.55 -2.95 12.15
C ALA A 19 -1.57 -3.84 11.40
N TRP A 20 -1.23 -5.10 11.12
CA TRP A 20 -2.16 -6.06 10.50
C TRP A 20 -3.34 -6.39 11.41
N ASP A 21 -3.09 -6.62 12.71
CA ASP A 21 -4.15 -6.85 13.69
C ASP A 21 -5.06 -5.63 13.82
N TYR A 22 -4.46 -4.44 13.81
CA TYR A 22 -5.22 -3.18 13.84
C TYR A 22 -6.08 -3.01 12.59
N GLN A 23 -5.54 -3.23 11.39
CA GLN A 23 -6.35 -3.25 10.16
C GLN A 23 -7.51 -4.25 10.27
N THR A 24 -7.25 -5.45 10.79
CA THR A 24 -8.26 -6.50 10.95
C THR A 24 -9.37 -6.07 11.90
N SER A 25 -9.05 -5.35 12.99
CA SER A 25 -10.01 -4.82 13.95
C SER A 25 -10.93 -3.73 13.37
N LEU A 26 -10.56 -3.10 12.27
CA LEU A 26 -11.39 -2.15 11.52
C LEU A 26 -12.13 -2.83 10.35
N PHE A 27 -11.45 -3.71 9.65
CA PHE A 27 -11.94 -4.41 8.47
C PHE A 27 -13.09 -5.39 8.79
N GLN A 28 -12.92 -6.22 9.82
CA GLN A 28 -13.91 -7.25 10.14
C GLN A 28 -15.26 -6.65 10.61
N PRO A 29 -15.30 -5.68 11.54
CA PRO A 29 -16.56 -5.03 11.93
C PRO A 29 -17.28 -4.33 10.77
N THR A 30 -16.54 -3.75 9.82
CA THR A 30 -17.12 -3.15 8.60
C THR A 30 -17.83 -4.22 7.76
N ILE A 31 -17.22 -5.38 7.56
CA ILE A 31 -17.85 -6.51 6.87
C ILE A 31 -19.08 -7.02 7.63
N ASP A 32 -18.98 -7.19 8.95
CA ASP A 32 -20.06 -7.69 9.78
C ASP A 32 -21.26 -6.74 9.75
N GLN A 33 -21.00 -5.42 9.75
CA GLN A 33 -22.04 -4.41 9.59
C GLN A 33 -22.73 -4.49 8.23
N LYS A 34 -21.97 -4.70 7.13
CA LYS A 34 -22.55 -4.91 5.79
C LYS A 34 -23.42 -6.18 5.74
N ILE A 35 -23.00 -7.26 6.38
CA ILE A 35 -23.79 -8.50 6.49
C ILE A 35 -25.08 -8.24 7.27
N TYR A 36 -25.00 -7.50 8.39
CA TYR A 36 -26.16 -7.11 9.19
C TYR A 36 -27.13 -6.28 8.36
N ASN A 37 -26.64 -5.25 7.68
CA ASN A 37 -27.44 -4.33 6.85
C ASN A 37 -28.21 -5.09 5.75
N ARG A 38 -27.56 -6.05 5.09
CA ARG A 38 -28.18 -6.90 4.06
C ARG A 38 -29.33 -7.74 4.62
N LYS A 39 -29.23 -8.20 5.86
CA LYS A 39 -30.27 -9.00 6.53
C LYS A 39 -31.39 -8.13 7.12
N ASN A 40 -31.10 -6.85 7.38
CA ASN A 40 -32.00 -5.92 8.08
C ASN A 40 -32.17 -4.61 7.28
N PRO A 41 -32.86 -4.63 6.13
CA PRO A 41 -32.92 -3.47 5.23
C PRO A 41 -33.58 -2.23 5.86
N ASN A 42 -34.44 -2.43 6.87
CA ASN A 42 -35.13 -1.33 7.59
C ASN A 42 -34.36 -0.81 8.81
N ALA A 43 -33.20 -1.38 9.13
CA ALA A 43 -32.38 -1.02 10.28
C ALA A 43 -30.88 -0.90 9.91
N GLN A 44 -30.63 -0.36 8.71
CA GLN A 44 -29.27 -0.20 8.21
C GLN A 44 -28.49 0.82 9.05
N LYS A 45 -27.21 0.53 9.28
CA LYS A 45 -26.25 1.43 9.90
C LYS A 45 -25.13 1.73 8.91
N GLN A 46 -24.64 2.96 8.94
CA GLN A 46 -23.49 3.36 8.13
C GLN A 46 -22.24 2.59 8.55
N THR A 47 -21.41 2.21 7.57
CA THR A 47 -20.05 1.72 7.79
C THR A 47 -19.06 2.87 7.73
N ASN A 48 -17.92 2.72 8.39
CA ASN A 48 -16.88 3.73 8.41
C ASN A 48 -15.76 3.38 7.40
N ASN A 49 -15.08 4.42 6.92
CA ASN A 49 -13.88 4.27 6.11
C ASN A 49 -12.68 4.84 6.87
N TYR A 50 -11.53 4.19 6.72
CA TYR A 50 -10.29 4.57 7.40
C TYR A 50 -9.14 4.62 6.40
N LEU A 51 -8.26 5.62 6.56
CA LEU A 51 -6.97 5.67 5.89
C LEU A 51 -5.88 5.64 6.97
N LEU A 52 -5.07 4.58 6.99
CA LEU A 52 -3.97 4.44 7.93
C LEU A 52 -2.65 4.69 7.19
N PHE A 53 -1.81 5.57 7.74
CA PHE A 53 -0.41 5.68 7.33
C PHE A 53 0.49 5.11 8.41
N CYS A 54 1.58 4.47 8.00
CA CYS A 54 2.62 4.02 8.92
C CYS A 54 3.95 3.79 8.20
N GLU A 55 4.99 3.58 9.00
CA GLU A 55 6.23 2.92 8.62
C GLU A 55 6.33 1.60 9.39
N HIS A 56 7.13 0.67 8.88
CA HIS A 56 7.43 -0.59 9.58
C HIS A 56 8.92 -0.69 9.90
N PRO A 57 9.32 -1.38 10.97
CA PRO A 57 10.64 -1.99 11.05
C PRO A 57 10.85 -2.94 9.86
N HIS A 58 12.09 -3.35 9.62
CA HIS A 58 12.42 -4.21 8.49
C HIS A 58 11.59 -5.50 8.49
N VAL A 59 10.79 -5.69 7.45
CA VAL A 59 9.90 -6.84 7.31
C VAL A 59 9.71 -7.26 5.85
N TYR A 60 9.74 -8.56 5.61
CA TYR A 60 9.34 -9.16 4.34
C TYR A 60 7.93 -9.76 4.47
N THR A 61 7.08 -9.48 3.51
CA THR A 61 5.71 -10.03 3.51
C THR A 61 5.45 -10.81 2.24
N LEU A 62 5.02 -12.07 2.38
CA LEU A 62 4.65 -12.95 1.27
C LEU A 62 3.15 -12.94 1.08
N GLY A 63 2.69 -12.45 -0.07
CA GLY A 63 1.29 -12.45 -0.46
C GLY A 63 0.81 -13.81 -0.99
N THR A 64 -0.46 -13.86 -1.37
CA THR A 64 -1.13 -15.12 -1.75
C THR A 64 -0.64 -15.74 -3.06
N SER A 65 -0.03 -14.94 -3.94
CA SER A 65 0.51 -15.42 -5.23
C SER A 65 2.02 -15.71 -5.16
N GLY A 66 2.65 -15.51 -3.99
CA GLY A 66 4.09 -15.65 -3.83
C GLY A 66 4.52 -17.06 -3.44
N ALA A 67 5.75 -17.41 -3.80
CA ALA A 67 6.44 -18.62 -3.39
C ALA A 67 7.51 -18.31 -2.33
N LYS A 68 7.70 -19.22 -1.35
CA LYS A 68 8.68 -19.01 -0.26
C LYS A 68 10.11 -18.86 -0.79
N GLU A 69 10.40 -19.48 -1.92
CA GLU A 69 11.67 -19.46 -2.63
C GLU A 69 12.03 -18.07 -3.16
N HIS A 70 11.07 -17.15 -3.23
CA HIS A 70 11.31 -15.75 -3.58
C HIS A 70 11.97 -14.95 -2.44
N LEU A 71 12.05 -15.49 -1.22
CA LEU A 71 12.95 -15.02 -0.17
C LEU A 71 14.29 -15.72 -0.31
N LEU A 72 15.32 -14.97 -0.73
CA LEU A 72 16.65 -15.48 -1.06
C LEU A 72 17.57 -15.70 0.15
N ILE A 73 17.14 -15.28 1.33
CA ILE A 73 17.94 -15.30 2.56
C ILE A 73 17.35 -16.24 3.61
N SER A 74 18.23 -16.80 4.45
CA SER A 74 17.84 -17.72 5.53
C SER A 74 17.29 -16.96 6.76
N GLU A 75 16.64 -17.69 7.65
CA GLU A 75 16.15 -17.14 8.93
C GLU A 75 17.27 -16.55 9.80
N SER A 76 18.49 -17.12 9.73
CA SER A 76 19.65 -16.58 10.44
C SER A 76 20.07 -15.21 9.90
N ILE A 77 20.06 -15.04 8.57
CA ILE A 77 20.36 -13.76 7.93
C ILE A 77 19.27 -12.73 8.28
N LEU A 78 17.98 -13.11 8.22
CA LEU A 78 16.87 -12.24 8.63
C LEU A 78 17.11 -11.66 10.04
N LYS A 79 17.45 -12.52 11.01
CA LYS A 79 17.76 -12.08 12.38
C LYS A 79 18.96 -11.13 12.42
N ASN A 80 20.03 -11.41 11.68
CA ASN A 80 21.24 -10.58 11.66
C ASN A 80 20.98 -9.18 11.10
N ILE A 81 20.08 -9.03 10.12
CA ILE A 81 19.71 -7.73 9.56
C ILE A 81 18.51 -7.09 10.27
N GLY A 82 18.06 -7.67 11.40
CA GLY A 82 16.94 -7.14 12.17
C GLY A 82 15.59 -7.17 11.46
N ALA A 83 15.42 -8.08 10.47
CA ALA A 83 14.20 -8.19 9.70
C ALA A 83 13.30 -9.35 10.14
N THR A 84 11.99 -9.17 10.00
CA THR A 84 10.99 -10.21 10.23
C THR A 84 10.39 -10.70 8.91
N TYR A 85 9.68 -11.84 8.95
CA TYR A 85 8.99 -12.40 7.78
C TYR A 85 7.59 -12.85 8.16
N HIS A 86 6.60 -12.47 7.32
CA HIS A 86 5.21 -12.87 7.51
C HIS A 86 4.59 -13.36 6.21
N LYS A 87 3.92 -14.52 6.25
CA LYS A 87 3.00 -14.94 5.20
C LYS A 87 1.62 -14.35 5.49
N ILE A 88 1.06 -13.65 4.52
CA ILE A 88 -0.16 -12.84 4.70
C ILE A 88 -1.16 -13.06 3.59
N ASN A 89 -2.35 -12.47 3.72
CA ASN A 89 -3.48 -12.71 2.83
C ASN A 89 -3.78 -11.54 1.86
N ARG A 90 -2.78 -10.67 1.57
CA ARG A 90 -2.87 -9.69 0.48
C ARG A 90 -2.62 -10.33 -0.87
N GLY A 91 -3.11 -9.72 -1.94
CA GLY A 91 -2.71 -10.07 -3.29
C GLY A 91 -1.22 -9.78 -3.56
N GLY A 92 -0.70 -10.39 -4.62
CA GLY A 92 0.70 -10.25 -5.05
C GLY A 92 1.66 -11.23 -4.38
N ASP A 93 2.93 -11.05 -4.70
CA ASP A 93 4.06 -11.88 -4.29
C ASP A 93 4.78 -11.30 -3.05
N ILE A 94 6.05 -11.63 -2.87
CA ILE A 94 6.90 -11.11 -1.81
C ILE A 94 7.18 -9.62 -2.02
N THR A 95 7.24 -8.87 -0.93
CA THR A 95 7.75 -7.50 -0.90
C THR A 95 8.46 -7.22 0.41
N TYR A 96 9.15 -6.09 0.47
CA TYR A 96 9.81 -5.57 1.65
C TYR A 96 9.14 -4.28 2.11
N HIS A 97 9.08 -4.10 3.43
CA HIS A 97 8.77 -2.84 4.09
C HIS A 97 9.86 -2.51 5.11
N GLY A 98 10.16 -1.22 5.26
CA GLY A 98 11.16 -0.76 6.23
C GLY A 98 11.13 0.76 6.42
N PRO A 99 11.99 1.29 7.30
CA PRO A 99 12.09 2.72 7.57
C PRO A 99 12.31 3.54 6.28
N GLY A 100 11.66 4.70 6.22
CA GLY A 100 11.68 5.57 5.04
C GLY A 100 10.74 5.12 3.91
N GLN A 101 9.98 4.03 4.08
CA GLN A 101 8.91 3.65 3.17
C GLN A 101 7.56 4.09 3.74
N LEU A 102 6.83 4.91 3.01
CA LEU A 102 5.46 5.28 3.39
C LEU A 102 4.49 4.16 3.03
N VAL A 103 3.90 3.56 4.04
CA VAL A 103 2.88 2.53 3.87
C VAL A 103 1.51 3.15 4.12
N ALA A 104 0.58 2.94 3.18
CA ALA A 104 -0.80 3.40 3.32
C ALA A 104 -1.77 2.22 3.20
N TYR A 105 -2.68 2.12 4.18
CA TYR A 105 -3.70 1.10 4.27
C TYR A 105 -5.10 1.70 4.24
N PRO A 106 -5.73 1.86 3.06
CA PRO A 106 -7.12 2.26 2.98
C PRO A 106 -8.02 1.08 3.35
N ILE A 107 -8.85 1.26 4.37
CA ILE A 107 -9.90 0.33 4.79
C ILE A 107 -11.21 0.99 4.40
N PHE A 108 -11.61 0.81 3.14
CA PHE A 108 -12.75 1.46 2.53
C PHE A 108 -13.87 0.47 2.27
N ASP A 109 -15.09 0.88 2.57
CA ASP A 109 -16.29 0.26 2.01
C ASP A 109 -16.54 0.85 0.62
N LEU A 110 -16.13 0.12 -0.42
CA LEU A 110 -16.20 0.59 -1.79
C LEU A 110 -17.63 0.82 -2.30
N ASP A 111 -18.66 0.38 -1.58
CA ASP A 111 -20.05 0.73 -1.95
C ASP A 111 -20.33 2.24 -1.84
N TYR A 112 -19.53 2.98 -1.03
CA TYR A 112 -19.59 4.44 -0.97
C TYR A 112 -18.84 5.14 -2.11
N PHE A 113 -17.97 4.44 -2.82
CA PHE A 113 -17.12 4.96 -3.90
C PHE A 113 -17.53 4.34 -5.24
N PHE A 114 -17.15 3.12 -5.45
CA PHE A 114 -17.45 2.31 -6.65
C PHE A 114 -17.10 0.84 -6.42
N SER A 115 -17.92 -0.08 -6.87
CA SER A 115 -17.69 -1.53 -6.71
C SER A 115 -16.84 -2.09 -7.88
N ASP A 116 -15.58 -1.65 -7.96
CA ASP A 116 -14.60 -2.06 -8.97
C ASP A 116 -13.19 -2.07 -8.38
N ILE A 117 -12.60 -3.27 -8.21
CA ILE A 117 -11.28 -3.44 -7.62
C ILE A 117 -10.16 -3.00 -8.55
N HIS A 118 -10.34 -3.09 -9.87
CA HIS A 118 -9.34 -2.62 -10.82
C HIS A 118 -9.27 -1.09 -10.81
N LYS A 119 -10.42 -0.43 -10.80
CA LYS A 119 -10.52 1.02 -10.64
C LYS A 119 -9.90 1.46 -9.32
N TYR A 120 -10.15 0.74 -8.23
CA TYR A 120 -9.55 1.01 -6.92
C TYR A 120 -8.01 1.00 -6.98
N LEU A 121 -7.42 -0.03 -7.59
CA LEU A 121 -5.97 -0.11 -7.77
C LEU A 121 -5.45 1.05 -8.62
N ARG A 122 -6.14 1.39 -9.73
CA ARG A 122 -5.74 2.54 -10.58
C ARG A 122 -5.80 3.87 -9.83
N PHE A 123 -6.76 4.04 -8.92
CA PHE A 123 -6.88 5.25 -8.09
C PHE A 123 -5.75 5.36 -7.06
N LEU A 124 -5.36 4.24 -6.43
CA LEU A 124 -4.18 4.21 -5.56
C LEU A 124 -2.90 4.58 -6.33
N GLU A 125 -2.72 4.02 -7.51
CA GLU A 125 -1.57 4.36 -8.37
C GLU A 125 -1.60 5.82 -8.81
N GLU A 126 -2.77 6.35 -9.19
CA GLU A 126 -2.91 7.76 -9.58
C GLU A 126 -2.52 8.71 -8.47
N SER A 127 -2.95 8.42 -7.25
CA SER A 127 -2.60 9.25 -6.07
C SER A 127 -1.09 9.32 -5.86
N VAL A 128 -0.37 8.22 -6.08
CA VAL A 128 1.10 8.19 -6.01
C VAL A 128 1.73 8.91 -7.21
N ILE A 129 1.19 8.74 -8.43
CA ILE A 129 1.70 9.41 -9.64
C ILE A 129 1.58 10.93 -9.49
N LEU A 130 0.43 11.42 -9.00
CA LEU A 130 0.24 12.85 -8.71
C LEU A 130 1.21 13.36 -7.65
N THR A 131 1.43 12.59 -6.59
CA THR A 131 2.42 12.92 -5.55
C THR A 131 3.83 13.01 -6.12
N LEU A 132 4.25 12.06 -6.97
CA LEU A 132 5.56 12.08 -7.62
C LEU A 132 5.73 13.31 -8.53
N LYS A 133 4.67 13.70 -9.25
CA LYS A 133 4.66 14.88 -10.12
C LYS A 133 4.99 16.16 -9.35
N GLU A 134 4.57 16.29 -8.11
CA GLU A 134 4.88 17.44 -7.25
C GLU A 134 6.37 17.53 -6.87
N TYR A 135 7.11 16.42 -7.00
CA TYR A 135 8.58 16.35 -6.86
C TYR A 135 9.32 16.39 -8.19
N GLY A 136 8.61 16.65 -9.31
CA GLY A 136 9.21 16.67 -10.65
C GLY A 136 9.56 15.28 -11.18
N ILE A 137 9.05 14.20 -10.55
CA ILE A 137 9.30 12.81 -10.97
C ILE A 137 8.13 12.34 -11.84
N THR A 138 8.41 11.88 -13.06
CA THR A 138 7.41 11.30 -13.95
C THR A 138 7.16 9.84 -13.56
N GLY A 139 6.10 9.60 -12.81
CA GLY A 139 5.58 8.26 -12.50
C GLY A 139 4.62 7.77 -13.57
N GLY A 140 4.48 6.46 -13.70
CA GLY A 140 3.55 5.83 -14.65
C GLY A 140 3.22 4.39 -14.31
N ARG A 141 2.48 3.75 -15.22
CA ARG A 141 2.02 2.36 -15.14
C ARG A 141 2.63 1.54 -16.26
N ILE A 142 2.81 0.25 -16.02
CA ILE A 142 3.21 -0.72 -17.05
C ILE A 142 2.05 -1.69 -17.21
N ASP A 143 1.60 -1.92 -18.44
CA ASP A 143 0.51 -2.83 -18.74
C ASP A 143 0.77 -4.24 -18.20
N GLY A 144 -0.24 -4.82 -17.56
CA GLY A 144 -0.15 -6.13 -16.93
C GLY A 144 0.60 -6.15 -15.59
N LEU A 145 1.19 -5.03 -15.14
CA LEU A 145 1.91 -4.94 -13.88
C LEU A 145 1.28 -3.93 -12.93
N THR A 146 0.96 -4.38 -11.73
CA THR A 146 0.45 -3.51 -10.66
C THR A 146 1.61 -2.78 -9.98
N GLY A 147 1.42 -1.48 -9.71
CA GLY A 147 2.39 -0.62 -9.06
C GLY A 147 2.66 0.67 -9.82
N VAL A 148 3.42 1.57 -9.20
CA VAL A 148 3.87 2.80 -9.86
C VAL A 148 5.34 2.69 -10.20
N TRP A 149 5.68 3.12 -11.39
CA TRP A 149 6.99 2.96 -11.99
C TRP A 149 7.55 4.31 -12.45
N VAL A 150 8.87 4.41 -12.45
CA VAL A 150 9.62 5.53 -13.06
C VAL A 150 10.36 5.01 -14.27
N GLY A 151 10.43 5.84 -15.33
CA GLY A 151 11.08 5.46 -16.59
C GLY A 151 10.35 4.36 -17.35
N VAL A 152 9.02 4.42 -17.41
CA VAL A 152 8.17 3.38 -18.04
C VAL A 152 8.50 3.15 -19.51
N ASP A 153 8.93 4.19 -20.22
CA ASP A 153 9.31 4.14 -21.64
C ASP A 153 10.83 3.92 -21.84
N SER A 154 11.58 3.69 -20.76
CA SER A 154 13.02 3.46 -20.81
C SER A 154 13.35 1.97 -20.86
N ALA A 155 14.62 1.65 -21.20
CA ALA A 155 15.11 0.27 -21.14
C ALA A 155 15.13 -0.32 -19.70
N ASN A 156 15.10 0.54 -18.67
CA ASN A 156 15.23 0.15 -17.26
C ASN A 156 14.12 0.77 -16.40
N PRO A 157 12.86 0.34 -16.52
CA PRO A 157 11.78 0.81 -15.66
C PRO A 157 12.01 0.35 -14.21
N ARG A 158 11.77 1.25 -13.26
CA ARG A 158 12.01 1.03 -11.83
C ARG A 158 10.74 1.22 -11.04
N LYS A 159 10.39 0.25 -10.19
CA LYS A 159 9.21 0.35 -9.34
C LYS A 159 9.48 1.25 -8.13
N ILE A 160 8.68 2.29 -7.97
CA ILE A 160 8.75 3.21 -6.84
C ILE A 160 7.67 2.96 -5.79
N CYS A 161 6.55 2.35 -6.19
CA CYS A 161 5.47 1.98 -5.27
C CYS A 161 4.93 0.61 -5.62
N ALA A 162 4.92 -0.28 -4.64
CA ALA A 162 4.28 -1.59 -4.72
C ALA A 162 2.85 -1.51 -4.18
N LEU A 163 1.94 -2.28 -4.77
CA LEU A 163 0.56 -2.41 -4.32
C LEU A 163 0.22 -3.88 -4.07
N GLY A 164 -0.46 -4.12 -2.95
CA GLY A 164 -1.01 -5.43 -2.63
C GLY A 164 -2.19 -5.28 -1.69
N VAL A 165 -3.39 -5.55 -2.18
CA VAL A 165 -4.64 -5.35 -1.44
C VAL A 165 -5.37 -6.67 -1.20
N LYS A 166 -6.27 -6.67 -0.23
CA LYS A 166 -7.30 -7.69 -0.04
C LYS A 166 -8.64 -6.99 -0.08
N SER A 167 -9.61 -7.61 -0.74
CA SER A 167 -11.00 -7.17 -0.68
C SER A 167 -11.92 -8.32 -0.30
N SER A 168 -12.91 -8.03 0.53
CA SER A 168 -14.01 -8.94 0.85
C SER A 168 -15.28 -8.14 1.00
N ARG A 169 -16.35 -8.55 0.29
CA ARG A 169 -17.63 -7.83 0.30
C ARG A 169 -17.49 -6.34 -0.02
N TRP A 170 -16.56 -6.00 -0.91
CA TRP A 170 -16.21 -4.63 -1.29
C TRP A 170 -15.59 -3.79 -0.14
N VAL A 171 -15.18 -4.41 0.96
CA VAL A 171 -14.31 -3.75 1.95
C VAL A 171 -12.86 -4.08 1.64
N THR A 172 -11.98 -3.08 1.70
CA THR A 172 -10.54 -3.22 1.40
C THR A 172 -9.69 -3.25 2.65
N MET A 173 -8.51 -3.86 2.57
CA MET A 173 -7.42 -3.75 3.55
C MET A 173 -6.07 -3.99 2.87
N HIS A 174 -4.96 -3.76 3.58
CA HIS A 174 -3.63 -3.58 3.02
C HIS A 174 -3.61 -2.38 2.06
N GLY A 175 -2.66 -2.27 1.16
CA GLY A 175 -2.61 -1.10 0.29
C GLY A 175 -1.30 -0.94 -0.45
N ILE A 176 -0.57 0.13 -0.17
CA ILE A 176 0.63 0.52 -0.91
C ILE A 176 1.86 0.55 0.00
N GLY A 177 3.03 0.26 -0.59
CA GLY A 177 4.36 0.55 -0.03
C GLY A 177 5.10 1.49 -0.98
N PHE A 178 5.18 2.77 -0.61
CA PHE A 178 5.76 3.84 -1.40
C PHE A 178 7.17 4.16 -0.92
N ASN A 179 8.16 3.90 -1.76
CA ASN A 179 9.55 4.13 -1.43
C ASN A 179 9.88 5.63 -1.47
N VAL A 180 10.01 6.26 -0.31
CA VAL A 180 10.36 7.68 -0.15
C VAL A 180 11.87 7.83 0.07
N ASN A 181 12.34 7.51 1.28
CA ASN A 181 13.76 7.52 1.67
C ASN A 181 14.28 6.10 1.98
N THR A 182 13.59 5.08 1.52
CA THR A 182 13.80 3.66 1.81
C THR A 182 15.22 3.23 1.48
N ASP A 183 15.84 2.41 2.33
CA ASP A 183 17.04 1.65 1.98
C ASP A 183 16.66 0.51 1.04
N LEU A 184 17.02 0.66 -0.22
CA LEU A 184 16.64 -0.28 -1.28
C LEU A 184 17.48 -1.55 -1.29
N SER A 185 18.61 -1.61 -0.57
CA SER A 185 19.47 -2.80 -0.51
C SER A 185 18.75 -4.03 0.08
N TYR A 186 17.73 -3.82 0.90
CA TYR A 186 16.89 -4.89 1.42
C TYR A 186 16.07 -5.62 0.34
N PHE A 187 15.83 -4.99 -0.81
CA PHE A 187 15.15 -5.65 -1.93
C PHE A 187 16.02 -6.70 -2.62
N ASP A 188 17.36 -6.67 -2.45
CA ASP A 188 18.28 -7.67 -2.98
C ASP A 188 18.08 -9.06 -2.33
N ALA A 189 17.42 -9.11 -1.18
CA ALA A 189 17.08 -10.34 -0.46
C ALA A 189 15.82 -11.06 -1.02
N ILE A 190 15.16 -10.50 -2.03
CA ILE A 190 13.94 -11.07 -2.61
C ILE A 190 13.93 -11.04 -4.13
N VAL A 191 13.14 -11.92 -4.75
CA VAL A 191 12.78 -11.84 -6.18
C VAL A 191 11.31 -11.37 -6.29
N PRO A 192 11.06 -10.05 -6.41
CA PRO A 192 9.70 -9.56 -6.45
C PRO A 192 9.00 -10.01 -7.73
N CYS A 193 7.80 -10.62 -7.61
CA CYS A 193 6.96 -11.06 -8.74
C CYS A 193 7.66 -12.04 -9.71
N GLY A 194 8.71 -12.74 -9.28
CA GLY A 194 9.47 -13.66 -10.16
C GLY A 194 10.18 -12.98 -11.34
N ILE A 195 10.22 -11.66 -11.39
CA ILE A 195 10.83 -10.89 -12.48
C ILE A 195 12.22 -10.43 -12.01
N LYS A 196 13.26 -11.12 -12.46
CA LYS A 196 14.66 -10.84 -12.09
C LYS A 196 15.20 -9.50 -12.64
N ASP A 197 14.56 -8.93 -13.66
CA ASP A 197 15.12 -7.84 -14.46
C ASP A 197 14.51 -6.45 -14.16
N LYS A 198 13.68 -6.29 -13.10
CA LYS A 198 13.09 -5.00 -12.80
C LYS A 198 13.57 -4.44 -11.47
N ALA A 199 14.27 -3.32 -11.57
CA ALA A 199 14.80 -2.58 -10.44
C ALA A 199 13.69 -1.94 -9.58
N VAL A 200 14.04 -1.62 -8.36
CA VAL A 200 13.25 -0.74 -7.47
C VAL A 200 13.94 0.62 -7.37
N THR A 201 13.18 1.65 -7.06
CA THR A 201 13.69 3.00 -6.80
C THR A 201 12.93 3.67 -5.65
N SER A 202 13.35 4.88 -5.27
CA SER A 202 12.73 5.72 -4.25
C SER A 202 12.77 7.19 -4.67
N ILE A 203 11.97 8.06 -4.06
CA ILE A 203 12.08 9.52 -4.28
C ILE A 203 13.50 9.98 -4.03
N LYS A 204 14.12 9.53 -2.91
CA LYS A 204 15.52 9.84 -2.58
C LYS A 204 16.48 9.51 -3.72
N ASN A 205 16.34 8.34 -4.33
CA ASN A 205 17.23 7.91 -5.42
C ASN A 205 17.01 8.71 -6.70
N GLU A 206 15.74 9.00 -7.05
CA GLU A 206 15.43 9.78 -8.27
C GLU A 206 15.89 11.25 -8.16
N LEU A 207 15.86 11.82 -6.95
CA LEU A 207 16.29 13.21 -6.70
C LEU A 207 17.76 13.34 -6.28
N GLY A 208 18.43 12.24 -5.96
CA GLY A 208 19.80 12.23 -5.43
C GLY A 208 19.93 12.76 -4.00
N LYS A 209 18.83 13.00 -3.29
CA LYS A 209 18.80 13.51 -1.91
C LYS A 209 17.55 13.06 -1.17
N ALA A 210 17.65 12.90 0.15
CA ALA A 210 16.49 12.66 1.00
C ALA A 210 15.49 13.82 0.95
N VAL A 211 14.21 13.52 1.08
CA VAL A 211 13.11 14.49 1.16
C VAL A 211 12.48 14.46 2.54
N ASP A 212 11.73 15.52 2.88
CA ASP A 212 10.93 15.54 4.10
C ASP A 212 9.81 14.49 3.99
N PHE A 213 9.87 13.49 4.85
CA PHE A 213 8.94 12.37 4.85
C PHE A 213 7.52 12.80 5.23
N ASN A 214 7.38 13.77 6.14
CA ASN A 214 6.08 14.30 6.53
C ASN A 214 5.43 15.11 5.41
N GLU A 215 6.22 15.85 4.65
CA GLU A 215 5.73 16.54 3.45
C GLU A 215 5.17 15.54 2.43
N VAL A 216 5.86 14.41 2.18
CA VAL A 216 5.35 13.36 1.28
C VAL A 216 4.05 12.75 1.80
N LYS A 217 3.93 12.52 3.12
CA LYS A 217 2.68 12.05 3.75
C LYS A 217 1.51 12.99 3.45
N GLU A 218 1.69 14.30 3.71
CA GLU A 218 0.61 15.27 3.51
C GLU A 218 0.22 15.38 2.03
N ARG A 219 1.18 15.38 1.11
CA ARG A 219 0.90 15.39 -0.33
C ARG A 219 0.14 14.15 -0.77
N LEU A 220 0.58 12.95 -0.36
CA LEU A 220 -0.13 11.71 -0.68
C LEU A 220 -1.54 11.68 -0.09
N LYS A 221 -1.71 12.16 1.15
CA LYS A 221 -3.01 12.29 1.82
C LYS A 221 -3.97 13.16 1.00
N VAL A 222 -3.53 14.35 0.57
CA VAL A 222 -4.32 15.24 -0.28
C VAL A 222 -4.66 14.59 -1.62
N ASN A 223 -3.69 13.96 -2.28
CA ASN A 223 -3.92 13.32 -3.57
C ASN A 223 -4.87 12.11 -3.47
N LEU A 224 -4.82 11.34 -2.38
CA LEU A 224 -5.80 10.27 -2.13
C LEU A 224 -7.22 10.83 -1.99
N SER A 225 -7.42 11.90 -1.22
CA SER A 225 -8.72 12.55 -1.09
C SER A 225 -9.25 13.06 -2.44
N ASN A 226 -8.40 13.73 -3.20
CA ASN A 226 -8.78 14.27 -4.51
C ASN A 226 -9.13 13.18 -5.54
N VAL A 227 -8.34 12.10 -5.60
CA VAL A 227 -8.54 11.03 -6.59
C VAL A 227 -9.77 10.17 -6.26
N PHE A 228 -10.00 9.90 -4.99
CA PHE A 228 -11.15 9.09 -4.53
C PHE A 228 -12.42 9.91 -4.27
N ASP A 229 -12.32 11.24 -4.28
CA ASP A 229 -13.42 12.19 -4.02
C ASP A 229 -14.08 11.95 -2.66
N PHE A 230 -13.31 12.15 -1.56
CA PHE A 230 -13.78 12.02 -0.19
C PHE A 230 -13.28 13.15 0.71
N ASN A 231 -13.93 13.34 1.85
CA ASN A 231 -13.50 14.28 2.89
C ASN A 231 -12.90 13.55 4.09
N TYR A 232 -11.86 14.15 4.68
CA TYR A 232 -11.36 13.70 5.97
C TYR A 232 -12.23 14.20 7.12
N VAL A 233 -12.38 13.33 8.14
CA VAL A 233 -13.10 13.61 9.41
C VAL A 233 -12.24 13.24 10.61
#